data_677cb196aeeb1c70954fdc113f1341d2
#
_entry.id   677cb196aeeb1c70954fdc113f1341d2
#
_cell.length_a   1.000
_cell.length_b   1.000
_cell.length_c   1.000
_cell.angle_alpha   90.00
_cell.angle_beta   90.00
_cell.angle_gamma   90.00
#
_symmetry.space_group_name_H-M   'P 1'
#
loop_
_entity.id
_entity.type
_entity.pdbx_description
1 polymer ?
#
loop_
_entity_poly.entity_id
_entity_poly.type
_entity_poly.pdbx_seq_one_letter_code
_entity_poly.pdbx_strand_id
1 'polypeptide(L)'
;MRYLTAGESHGKAITAILEGIPANLKISKEDIDRDLARRQGGYGRGGRMKIETDQINILSGIRGGKTLGSPITLQIENNDWENWQDVMAAFGNSGYDQEEITIKKETKIKHVKPKVTKPRPGHADLAGSLKYNQEDIRNILERASARETAMRVAVGAIAKTFLRNFGIEVAGHVLQVGRVALDKELDIDLDEIRERSEDSPLRCVDKEVTQQMIEEIDQCKTEGNSLGGIFEIRTTALPIGLGSHVQWDRKLDARLTAALMSIQAIKGVEVGLGFEAGKRWGSKVHDEIFYEDRFYRKSNNAGGIEGGMSNGEPLVLRAAMKPIPTLYKPLSSIDLESKEEFKASVERSDVTAVPAASVVGEAVVAIELAKVFLEKFGGDSIEEIRTNYENYLAMVRER
;
A
#
# COMPACT_ATOMS: atom_id res chain seq x y z
N MET A 1 12.47 13.72 2.53
CA MET A 1 11.28 13.39 1.73
C MET A 1 10.06 13.21 2.63
N ARG A 2 8.93 13.82 2.32
CA ARG A 2 7.63 13.60 2.98
C ARG A 2 6.50 13.70 1.95
N TYR A 3 5.32 13.19 2.30
CA TYR A 3 4.14 13.33 1.45
C TYR A 3 2.87 13.43 2.29
N LEU A 4 1.85 14.04 1.71
CA LEU A 4 0.50 14.08 2.24
C LEU A 4 -0.45 13.56 1.17
N THR A 5 -1.46 12.80 1.59
CA THR A 5 -2.58 12.38 0.73
C THR A 5 -3.86 13.05 1.20
N ALA A 6 -4.72 13.43 0.26
CA ALA A 6 -6.02 14.03 0.53
C ALA A 6 -7.07 13.47 -0.44
N GLY A 7 -8.35 13.69 -0.10
CA GLY A 7 -9.50 13.26 -0.88
C GLY A 7 -10.24 12.08 -0.29
N GLU A 8 -11.49 11.94 -0.67
CA GLU A 8 -12.46 10.93 -0.27
C GLU A 8 -12.67 9.93 -1.41
N SER A 9 -13.08 8.69 -1.09
CA SER A 9 -13.25 7.59 -2.05
C SER A 9 -14.19 7.95 -3.20
N HIS A 10 -15.26 8.67 -2.92
CA HIS A 10 -16.24 9.12 -3.89
C HIS A 10 -16.22 10.67 -4.05
N GLY A 11 -15.17 11.34 -3.55
CA GLY A 11 -14.92 12.76 -3.81
C GLY A 11 -14.54 13.00 -5.26
N LYS A 12 -14.37 14.26 -5.65
CA LYS A 12 -14.03 14.67 -7.01
C LYS A 12 -12.71 14.07 -7.50
N ALA A 13 -11.73 14.00 -6.62
CA ALA A 13 -10.40 13.46 -6.89
C ALA A 13 -9.72 13.05 -5.58
N ILE A 14 -8.71 12.18 -5.69
CA ILE A 14 -7.71 11.98 -4.65
C ILE A 14 -6.40 12.61 -5.09
N THR A 15 -5.66 13.18 -4.14
CA THR A 15 -4.43 13.93 -4.42
C THR A 15 -3.31 13.53 -3.48
N ALA A 16 -2.07 13.76 -3.93
CA ALA A 16 -0.90 13.74 -3.06
C ALA A 16 0.01 14.91 -3.36
N ILE A 17 0.68 15.43 -2.33
CA ILE A 17 1.79 16.35 -2.46
C ILE A 17 3.03 15.65 -1.94
N LEU A 18 4.04 15.52 -2.78
CA LEU A 18 5.33 14.91 -2.47
C LEU A 18 6.42 15.98 -2.46
N GLU A 19 7.16 16.07 -1.39
CA GLU A 19 8.25 17.03 -1.17
C GLU A 19 9.55 16.31 -0.85
N GLY A 20 10.69 16.89 -1.26
CA GLY A 20 12.03 16.41 -0.96
C GLY A 20 12.52 15.30 -1.89
N ILE A 21 12.00 15.23 -3.11
CA ILE A 21 12.61 14.48 -4.22
C ILE A 21 13.65 15.37 -4.88
N PRO A 22 14.88 14.88 -5.11
CA PRO A 22 15.94 15.68 -5.72
C PRO A 22 15.60 16.09 -7.16
N ALA A 23 16.19 17.19 -7.62
CA ALA A 23 16.10 17.63 -9.00
C ALA A 23 16.77 16.64 -9.96
N ASN A 24 16.37 16.71 -11.23
CA ASN A 24 16.90 15.92 -12.35
C ASN A 24 16.56 14.41 -12.34
N LEU A 25 15.73 13.93 -11.44
CA LEU A 25 15.21 12.56 -11.53
C LEU A 25 14.29 12.46 -12.76
N LYS A 26 14.61 11.55 -13.67
CA LYS A 26 13.74 11.25 -14.82
C LYS A 26 12.50 10.49 -14.35
N ILE A 27 11.32 11.00 -14.67
CA ILE A 27 10.02 10.40 -14.34
C ILE A 27 9.26 10.11 -15.63
N SER A 28 8.71 8.90 -15.72
CA SER A 28 7.74 8.49 -16.74
C SER A 28 6.34 8.45 -16.11
N LYS A 29 5.37 9.05 -16.78
CA LYS A 29 3.96 8.93 -16.39
C LYS A 29 3.49 7.49 -16.51
N GLU A 30 3.94 6.80 -17.53
CA GLU A 30 3.63 5.41 -17.85
C GLU A 30 4.08 4.46 -16.74
N ASP A 31 5.20 4.73 -16.07
CA ASP A 31 5.67 3.94 -14.93
C ASP A 31 4.73 4.08 -13.72
N ILE A 32 4.23 5.29 -13.48
CA ILE A 32 3.26 5.54 -12.41
C ILE A 32 1.92 4.86 -12.74
N ASP A 33 1.42 5.04 -13.95
CA ASP A 33 0.15 4.45 -14.40
C ASP A 33 0.21 2.92 -14.41
N ARG A 34 1.37 2.32 -14.75
CA ARG A 34 1.59 0.87 -14.66
C ARG A 34 1.44 0.37 -13.22
N ASP A 35 2.04 1.02 -12.23
CA ASP A 35 1.92 0.62 -10.84
C ASP A 35 0.48 0.82 -10.31
N LEU A 36 -0.22 1.86 -10.76
CA LEU A 36 -1.63 2.04 -10.46
C LEU A 36 -2.50 0.91 -11.05
N ALA A 37 -2.24 0.51 -12.28
CA ALA A 37 -2.92 -0.62 -12.92
C ALA A 37 -2.65 -1.95 -12.19
N ARG A 38 -1.40 -2.21 -11.76
CA ARG A 38 -1.04 -3.38 -10.94
C ARG A 38 -1.85 -3.43 -9.65
N ARG A 39 -2.01 -2.28 -8.96
CA ARG A 39 -2.84 -2.19 -7.75
C ARG A 39 -4.31 -2.50 -8.02
N GLN A 40 -4.83 -2.16 -9.19
CA GLN A 40 -6.23 -2.41 -9.55
C GLN A 40 -6.49 -3.86 -9.95
N GLY A 41 -5.46 -4.58 -10.38
CA GLY A 41 -5.54 -5.98 -10.79
C GLY A 41 -5.78 -6.96 -9.63
N GLY A 42 -5.88 -8.23 -9.97
CA GLY A 42 -6.00 -9.36 -9.05
C GLY A 42 -7.33 -10.10 -9.14
N TYR A 43 -7.28 -11.44 -8.95
CA TYR A 43 -8.46 -12.28 -8.87
C TYR A 43 -9.19 -12.04 -7.53
N GLY A 44 -10.50 -12.19 -7.53
CA GLY A 44 -11.34 -11.94 -6.34
C GLY A 44 -11.72 -10.46 -6.15
N ARG A 45 -11.34 -9.57 -7.07
CA ARG A 45 -11.74 -8.16 -7.06
C ARG A 45 -13.18 -7.96 -7.49
N GLY A 46 -13.88 -6.99 -6.87
CA GLY A 46 -15.25 -6.63 -7.20
C GLY A 46 -15.40 -5.93 -8.55
N GLY A 47 -16.62 -5.88 -9.06
CA GLY A 47 -16.93 -5.30 -10.38
C GLY A 47 -16.61 -3.81 -10.54
N ARG A 48 -16.46 -3.06 -9.45
CA ARG A 48 -16.08 -1.65 -9.45
C ARG A 48 -14.72 -1.40 -10.10
N MET A 49 -13.77 -2.33 -9.91
CA MET A 49 -12.42 -2.22 -10.47
C MET A 49 -12.37 -2.32 -12.01
N LYS A 50 -13.46 -2.77 -12.65
CA LYS A 50 -13.57 -2.79 -14.12
C LYS A 50 -13.95 -1.43 -14.72
N ILE A 51 -14.46 -0.51 -13.90
CA ILE A 51 -14.98 0.81 -14.31
C ILE A 51 -13.90 1.89 -14.08
N GLU A 52 -13.11 1.74 -13.03
CA GLU A 52 -12.09 2.72 -12.64
C GLU A 52 -10.74 2.35 -13.26
N THR A 53 -10.28 3.16 -14.20
CA THR A 53 -8.88 3.13 -14.67
C THR A 53 -8.16 4.31 -14.06
N ASP A 54 -7.34 4.05 -13.02
CA ASP A 54 -6.56 5.09 -12.37
C ASP A 54 -5.48 5.60 -13.31
N GLN A 55 -5.52 6.88 -13.64
CA GLN A 55 -4.49 7.58 -14.39
C GLN A 55 -4.01 8.79 -13.62
N ILE A 56 -2.70 8.98 -13.58
CA ILE A 56 -2.10 10.09 -12.85
C ILE A 56 -2.12 11.38 -13.67
N ASN A 57 -2.57 12.46 -13.04
CA ASN A 57 -2.34 13.83 -13.48
C ASN A 57 -1.24 14.43 -12.61
N ILE A 58 -0.18 14.96 -13.25
CA ILE A 58 0.92 15.63 -12.57
C ILE A 58 0.73 17.13 -12.75
N LEU A 59 0.49 17.85 -11.66
CA LEU A 59 0.11 19.27 -11.70
C LEU A 59 1.30 20.19 -11.44
N SER A 60 2.37 19.72 -10.80
CA SER A 60 3.56 20.52 -10.48
C SER A 60 4.79 19.66 -10.23
N GLY A 61 5.96 20.29 -10.13
CA GLY A 61 7.23 19.69 -9.68
C GLY A 61 7.98 18.88 -10.73
N ILE A 62 7.41 18.69 -11.94
CA ILE A 62 8.06 17.98 -13.07
C ILE A 62 7.96 18.82 -14.32
N ARG A 63 9.05 18.91 -15.09
CA ARG A 63 9.10 19.59 -16.39
C ARG A 63 10.04 18.84 -17.32
N GLY A 64 9.62 18.64 -18.57
CA GLY A 64 10.42 17.89 -19.55
C GLY A 64 10.79 16.47 -19.08
N GLY A 65 9.89 15.82 -18.31
CA GLY A 65 10.11 14.49 -17.75
C GLY A 65 11.13 14.42 -16.61
N LYS A 66 11.53 15.57 -16.02
CA LYS A 66 12.46 15.62 -14.90
C LYS A 66 11.88 16.37 -13.71
N THR A 67 12.20 15.93 -12.50
CA THR A 67 11.88 16.63 -11.26
C THR A 67 12.64 17.94 -11.16
N LEU A 68 12.06 18.90 -10.44
CA LEU A 68 12.62 20.26 -10.27
C LEU A 68 13.17 20.49 -8.85
N GLY A 69 13.08 19.53 -7.92
CA GLY A 69 13.36 19.74 -6.50
C GLY A 69 12.22 20.43 -5.74
N SER A 70 11.23 20.98 -6.44
CA SER A 70 10.03 21.57 -5.85
C SER A 70 8.94 20.53 -5.56
N PRO A 71 7.90 20.85 -4.76
CA PRO A 71 6.82 19.92 -4.47
C PRO A 71 6.12 19.40 -5.73
N ILE A 72 5.94 18.09 -5.79
CA ILE A 72 5.21 17.39 -6.86
C ILE A 72 3.78 17.19 -6.40
N THR A 73 2.82 17.73 -7.16
CA THR A 73 1.38 17.51 -6.92
C THR A 73 0.85 16.48 -7.90
N LEU A 74 0.29 15.41 -7.34
CA LEU A 74 -0.30 14.28 -8.03
C LEU A 74 -1.80 14.26 -7.81
N GLN A 75 -2.59 13.94 -8.84
CA GLN A 75 -4.04 13.83 -8.77
C GLN A 75 -4.53 12.63 -9.57
N ILE A 76 -5.53 11.92 -9.03
CA ILE A 76 -6.34 10.94 -9.76
C ILE A 76 -7.79 11.39 -9.64
N GLU A 77 -8.45 11.63 -10.77
CA GLU A 77 -9.86 11.99 -10.82
C GLU A 77 -10.74 10.77 -10.53
N ASN A 78 -11.92 11.01 -9.98
CA ASN A 78 -12.91 9.98 -9.77
C ASN A 78 -13.89 9.97 -10.95
N ASN A 79 -13.83 8.94 -11.78
CA ASN A 79 -14.68 8.79 -12.95
C ASN A 79 -16.19 8.69 -12.61
N ASP A 80 -16.53 8.33 -11.37
CA ASP A 80 -17.91 8.22 -10.88
C ASP A 80 -18.40 9.51 -10.18
N TRP A 81 -17.61 10.59 -10.22
CA TRP A 81 -17.93 11.87 -9.52
C TRP A 81 -19.31 12.42 -9.84
N GLU A 82 -19.77 12.35 -11.09
CA GLU A 82 -21.07 12.85 -11.50
C GLU A 82 -22.23 12.25 -10.71
N ASN A 83 -22.10 10.98 -10.29
CA ASN A 83 -23.10 10.27 -9.48
C ASN A 83 -23.01 10.58 -7.98
N TRP A 84 -21.97 11.29 -7.55
CA TRP A 84 -21.70 11.57 -6.14
C TRP A 84 -21.66 13.06 -5.79
N GLN A 85 -21.63 13.96 -6.77
CA GLN A 85 -21.42 15.38 -6.56
C GLN A 85 -22.43 16.03 -5.61
N ASP A 86 -23.69 15.58 -5.63
CA ASP A 86 -24.74 16.12 -4.74
C ASP A 86 -24.55 15.70 -3.28
N VAL A 87 -23.97 14.49 -3.05
CA VAL A 87 -23.79 13.90 -1.72
C VAL A 87 -22.44 14.28 -1.12
N MET A 88 -21.43 14.46 -1.97
CA MET A 88 -20.03 14.73 -1.57
C MET A 88 -19.62 16.17 -1.87
N ALA A 89 -20.58 17.08 -2.16
CA ALA A 89 -20.29 18.49 -2.38
C ALA A 89 -19.69 19.13 -1.13
N ALA A 90 -18.63 19.93 -1.33
CA ALA A 90 -17.98 20.64 -0.24
C ALA A 90 -18.84 21.76 0.37
N PHE A 91 -19.78 22.28 -0.41
CA PHE A 91 -20.70 23.35 -0.04
C PHE A 91 -22.11 23.05 -0.54
N GLY A 92 -23.11 23.54 0.17
CA GLY A 92 -24.53 23.32 -0.13
C GLY A 92 -25.20 22.40 0.88
N ASN A 93 -26.45 22.06 0.62
CA ASN A 93 -27.16 21.07 1.43
C ASN A 93 -26.46 19.72 1.23
N SER A 94 -26.14 19.06 2.32
CA SER A 94 -25.48 17.74 2.33
C SER A 94 -26.38 16.61 1.78
N GLY A 95 -27.34 16.97 0.94
CA GLY A 95 -28.20 16.06 0.22
C GLY A 95 -29.22 15.30 1.08
N TYR A 96 -29.47 15.73 2.32
CA TYR A 96 -30.43 15.07 3.22
C TYR A 96 -31.85 15.61 3.09
N ASP A 97 -32.02 16.79 2.51
CA ASP A 97 -33.33 17.38 2.26
C ASP A 97 -33.86 16.95 0.89
N GLN A 98 -35.09 16.48 0.86
CA GLN A 98 -35.81 16.21 -0.38
C GLN A 98 -36.12 17.55 -1.06
N GLU A 99 -35.35 17.92 -2.08
CA GLU A 99 -35.74 19.04 -2.94
C GLU A 99 -36.74 18.56 -4.00
N GLU A 100 -37.94 19.11 -3.96
CA GLU A 100 -38.89 19.00 -5.07
C GLU A 100 -38.42 19.91 -6.22
N ILE A 101 -37.85 19.28 -7.26
CA ILE A 101 -37.46 20.02 -8.47
C ILE A 101 -38.59 19.92 -9.50
N THR A 102 -39.23 21.01 -9.79
CA THR A 102 -40.23 21.09 -10.86
C THR A 102 -39.53 21.42 -12.18
N ILE A 103 -39.36 20.44 -13.05
CA ILE A 103 -38.86 20.63 -14.42
C ILE A 103 -40.03 20.40 -15.39
N LYS A 104 -40.42 21.46 -16.11
CA LYS A 104 -41.43 21.41 -17.18
C LYS A 104 -42.72 20.63 -16.84
N LYS A 105 -43.42 21.03 -15.76
CA LYS A 105 -44.68 20.43 -15.31
C LYS A 105 -44.65 18.97 -14.80
N GLU A 106 -43.51 18.36 -14.61
CA GLU A 106 -43.35 17.11 -13.90
C GLU A 106 -42.50 17.32 -12.66
N THR A 107 -43.03 16.96 -11.49
CA THR A 107 -42.28 16.95 -10.22
C THR A 107 -41.45 15.68 -10.19
N LYS A 108 -40.16 15.78 -10.35
CA LYS A 108 -39.22 14.65 -10.15
C LYS A 108 -38.65 14.75 -8.75
N ILE A 109 -38.86 13.74 -7.94
CA ILE A 109 -38.17 13.58 -6.66
C ILE A 109 -36.73 13.13 -6.97
N LYS A 110 -35.75 13.98 -6.71
CA LYS A 110 -34.36 13.61 -6.79
C LYS A 110 -34.06 12.73 -5.59
N HIS A 111 -33.78 11.45 -5.81
CA HIS A 111 -33.39 10.54 -4.74
C HIS A 111 -31.99 10.92 -4.23
N VAL A 112 -31.97 11.62 -3.14
CA VAL A 112 -30.74 11.92 -2.42
C VAL A 112 -30.32 10.65 -1.65
N LYS A 113 -29.04 10.30 -1.70
CA LYS A 113 -28.53 9.14 -0.92
C LYS A 113 -28.69 9.45 0.57
N PRO A 114 -29.38 8.59 1.35
CA PRO A 114 -29.63 8.87 2.74
C PRO A 114 -28.34 8.89 3.56
N LYS A 115 -28.38 9.55 4.72
CA LYS A 115 -27.37 9.51 5.76
C LYS A 115 -27.02 8.06 6.11
N VAL A 116 -25.74 7.78 6.29
CA VAL A 116 -25.27 6.44 6.69
C VAL A 116 -25.13 6.43 8.22
N THR A 117 -25.97 5.61 8.88
CA THR A 117 -26.02 5.51 10.34
C THR A 117 -25.61 4.14 10.88
N LYS A 118 -25.32 3.18 9.98
CA LYS A 118 -25.11 1.76 10.29
C LYS A 118 -23.64 1.38 10.11
N PRO A 119 -22.81 1.35 11.19
CA PRO A 119 -21.40 1.06 11.10
C PRO A 119 -21.12 -0.40 10.72
N ARG A 120 -20.12 -0.63 9.92
CA ARG A 120 -19.64 -1.96 9.55
C ARG A 120 -18.69 -2.49 10.63
N PRO A 121 -18.93 -3.72 11.15
CA PRO A 121 -17.97 -4.37 12.05
C PRO A 121 -16.60 -4.53 11.38
N GLY A 122 -15.55 -4.21 12.12
CA GLY A 122 -14.17 -4.31 11.62
C GLY A 122 -13.68 -3.15 10.74
N HIS A 123 -14.51 -2.11 10.53
CA HIS A 123 -14.14 -0.87 9.84
C HIS A 123 -13.94 0.31 10.81
N ALA A 124 -13.49 1.45 10.30
CA ALA A 124 -13.31 2.67 11.09
C ALA A 124 -14.62 3.36 11.50
N ASP A 125 -15.74 2.92 10.97
CA ASP A 125 -17.05 3.57 10.98
C ASP A 125 -17.47 4.05 12.38
N LEU A 126 -17.61 3.11 13.34
CA LEU A 126 -18.06 3.43 14.69
C LEU A 126 -17.03 4.29 15.45
N ALA A 127 -15.78 3.83 15.49
CA ALA A 127 -14.73 4.53 16.24
C ALA A 127 -14.46 5.93 15.68
N GLY A 128 -14.49 6.08 14.36
CA GLY A 128 -14.31 7.37 13.69
C GLY A 128 -15.48 8.32 13.95
N SER A 129 -16.73 7.85 13.83
CA SER A 129 -17.92 8.66 14.10
C SER A 129 -17.91 9.22 15.53
N LEU A 130 -17.59 8.38 16.50
CA LEU A 130 -17.50 8.81 17.91
C LEU A 130 -16.31 9.77 18.11
N LYS A 131 -15.14 9.48 17.55
CA LYS A 131 -13.94 10.31 17.72
C LYS A 131 -14.13 11.72 17.15
N TYR A 132 -14.72 11.82 15.95
CA TYR A 132 -14.85 13.09 15.24
C TYR A 132 -16.23 13.73 15.41
N ASN A 133 -17.10 13.14 16.24
CA ASN A 133 -18.48 13.58 16.48
C ASN A 133 -19.25 13.76 15.16
N GLN A 134 -19.19 12.72 14.31
CA GLN A 134 -19.87 12.70 13.00
C GLN A 134 -21.13 11.86 13.08
N GLU A 135 -22.25 12.44 12.71
CA GLU A 135 -23.53 11.75 12.66
C GLU A 135 -23.70 10.93 11.38
N ASP A 136 -23.14 11.38 10.25
CA ASP A 136 -23.05 10.60 9.04
C ASP A 136 -21.73 9.85 8.96
N ILE A 137 -21.82 8.52 9.03
CA ILE A 137 -20.66 7.63 8.90
C ILE A 137 -19.92 7.83 7.58
N ARG A 138 -20.60 8.38 6.56
CA ARG A 138 -19.98 8.71 5.27
C ARG A 138 -18.74 9.59 5.44
N ASN A 139 -18.80 10.57 6.34
CA ASN A 139 -17.68 11.46 6.65
C ASN A 139 -16.43 10.73 7.18
N ILE A 140 -16.59 9.50 7.63
CA ILE A 140 -15.50 8.63 8.10
C ILE A 140 -15.10 7.62 7.03
N LEU A 141 -16.08 6.88 6.49
CA LEU A 141 -15.81 5.74 5.62
C LEU A 141 -15.13 6.14 4.30
N GLU A 142 -15.42 7.32 3.79
CA GLU A 142 -14.87 7.82 2.54
C GLU A 142 -13.34 8.02 2.63
N ARG A 143 -12.85 8.60 3.72
CA ARG A 143 -11.40 8.77 3.93
C ARG A 143 -10.73 7.49 4.45
N ALA A 144 -11.42 6.66 5.22
CA ALA A 144 -10.90 5.39 5.72
C ALA A 144 -10.78 4.30 4.63
N SER A 145 -11.34 4.56 3.46
CA SER A 145 -11.31 3.66 2.31
C SER A 145 -9.89 3.38 1.82
N ALA A 146 -9.64 2.13 1.41
CA ALA A 146 -8.38 1.74 0.74
C ALA A 146 -8.16 2.45 -0.62
N ARG A 147 -9.13 3.22 -1.13
CA ARG A 147 -8.98 4.07 -2.32
C ARG A 147 -7.79 5.06 -2.18
N GLU A 148 -7.55 5.56 -0.98
CA GLU A 148 -6.43 6.45 -0.65
C GLU A 148 -5.07 5.83 -1.02
N THR A 149 -4.93 4.50 -0.98
CA THR A 149 -3.67 3.81 -1.32
C THR A 149 -3.24 3.99 -2.77
N ALA A 150 -4.13 4.40 -3.67
CA ALA A 150 -3.74 4.76 -5.04
C ALA A 150 -2.73 5.91 -5.05
N MET A 151 -2.91 6.92 -4.18
CA MET A 151 -1.91 7.98 -4.03
C MET A 151 -0.60 7.50 -3.42
N ARG A 152 -0.64 6.55 -2.48
CA ARG A 152 0.61 5.95 -1.96
C ARG A 152 1.36 5.18 -3.05
N VAL A 153 0.64 4.48 -3.92
CA VAL A 153 1.25 3.77 -5.06
C VAL A 153 1.85 4.76 -6.06
N ALA A 154 1.16 5.87 -6.38
CA ALA A 154 1.70 6.90 -7.26
C ALA A 154 2.99 7.55 -6.69
N VAL A 155 3.00 7.89 -5.40
CA VAL A 155 4.20 8.38 -4.70
C VAL A 155 5.29 7.30 -4.65
N GLY A 156 4.91 6.04 -4.39
CA GLY A 156 5.81 4.89 -4.36
C GLY A 156 6.47 4.60 -5.71
N ALA A 157 5.76 4.80 -6.81
CA ALA A 157 6.34 4.66 -8.16
C ALA A 157 7.49 5.67 -8.40
N ILE A 158 7.33 6.92 -7.93
CA ILE A 158 8.40 7.92 -7.97
C ILE A 158 9.56 7.51 -7.06
N ALA A 159 9.28 7.00 -5.86
CA ALA A 159 10.30 6.50 -4.94
C ALA A 159 11.05 5.29 -5.51
N LYS A 160 10.36 4.33 -6.14
CA LYS A 160 11.00 3.21 -6.86
C LYS A 160 11.88 3.69 -8.00
N THR A 161 11.43 4.68 -8.77
CA THR A 161 12.23 5.28 -9.84
C THR A 161 13.50 5.94 -9.29
N PHE A 162 13.40 6.63 -8.14
CA PHE A 162 14.58 7.19 -7.44
C PHE A 162 15.55 6.08 -7.02
N LEU A 163 15.09 5.05 -6.35
CA LEU A 163 15.90 3.95 -5.84
C LEU A 163 16.60 3.15 -6.95
N ARG A 164 15.95 2.95 -8.11
CA ARG A 164 16.54 2.28 -9.28
C ARG A 164 17.76 3.00 -9.82
N ASN A 165 17.88 4.33 -9.67
CA ASN A 165 19.08 5.06 -10.06
C ASN A 165 20.32 4.65 -9.24
N PHE A 166 20.12 3.95 -8.14
CA PHE A 166 21.16 3.47 -7.22
C PHE A 166 21.21 1.93 -7.12
N GLY A 167 20.57 1.23 -8.08
CA GLY A 167 20.56 -0.23 -8.14
C GLY A 167 19.65 -0.91 -7.10
N ILE A 168 18.75 -0.17 -6.45
CA ILE A 168 17.82 -0.70 -5.47
C ILE A 168 16.46 -0.91 -6.14
N GLU A 169 16.04 -2.17 -6.18
CA GLU A 169 14.72 -2.58 -6.67
C GLU A 169 13.88 -3.18 -5.55
N VAL A 170 12.55 -3.07 -5.70
CA VAL A 170 11.57 -3.57 -4.74
C VAL A 170 10.53 -4.38 -5.51
N ALA A 171 10.27 -5.58 -5.06
CA ALA A 171 9.21 -6.44 -5.59
C ALA A 171 8.40 -7.07 -4.46
N GLY A 172 7.12 -7.36 -4.74
CA GLY A 172 6.23 -8.00 -3.80
C GLY A 172 5.46 -9.14 -4.45
N HIS A 173 5.17 -10.17 -3.67
CA HIS A 173 4.35 -11.30 -4.09
C HIS A 173 3.48 -11.80 -2.95
N VAL A 174 2.48 -12.61 -3.30
CA VAL A 174 1.52 -13.17 -2.34
C VAL A 174 2.02 -14.54 -1.87
N LEU A 175 2.11 -14.70 -0.55
CA LEU A 175 2.46 -15.96 0.09
C LEU A 175 1.23 -16.79 0.47
N GLN A 176 0.12 -16.13 0.83
CA GLN A 176 -1.04 -16.84 1.37
C GLN A 176 -2.34 -16.10 1.05
N VAL A 177 -3.39 -16.84 0.70
CA VAL A 177 -4.77 -16.37 0.64
C VAL A 177 -5.64 -17.38 1.40
N GLY A 178 -6.36 -16.92 2.41
CA GLY A 178 -7.14 -17.81 3.27
C GLY A 178 -6.27 -18.90 3.90
N ARG A 179 -6.60 -20.16 3.64
CA ARG A 179 -5.89 -21.33 4.15
C ARG A 179 -4.75 -21.82 3.25
N VAL A 180 -4.71 -21.37 2.01
CA VAL A 180 -3.74 -21.80 1.00
C VAL A 180 -2.51 -20.93 1.07
N ALA A 181 -1.34 -21.54 1.31
CA ALA A 181 -0.07 -20.86 1.47
C ALA A 181 1.00 -21.44 0.54
N LEU A 182 1.86 -20.57 0.03
CA LEU A 182 3.11 -20.91 -0.64
C LEU A 182 4.14 -21.38 0.40
N ASP A 183 4.99 -22.32 0.04
CA ASP A 183 6.12 -22.69 0.87
C ASP A 183 7.07 -21.49 1.05
N LYS A 184 7.33 -21.13 2.31
CA LYS A 184 8.18 -19.97 2.66
C LYS A 184 9.67 -20.22 2.39
N GLU A 185 10.07 -21.48 2.23
CA GLU A 185 11.46 -21.87 1.96
C GLU A 185 11.81 -21.83 0.46
N LEU A 186 10.90 -21.33 -0.39
CA LEU A 186 11.16 -21.22 -1.82
C LEU A 186 12.36 -20.30 -2.06
N ASP A 187 13.44 -20.88 -2.56
CA ASP A 187 14.66 -20.15 -2.94
C ASP A 187 14.47 -19.58 -4.36
N ILE A 188 13.97 -18.36 -4.42
CA ILE A 188 13.77 -17.61 -5.67
C ILE A 188 14.38 -16.22 -5.53
N ASP A 189 14.99 -15.75 -6.61
CA ASP A 189 15.57 -14.41 -6.65
C ASP A 189 14.51 -13.31 -6.92
N LEU A 190 14.95 -12.05 -6.84
CA LEU A 190 14.05 -10.91 -7.01
C LEU A 190 13.48 -10.79 -8.43
N ASP A 191 14.25 -11.17 -9.45
CA ASP A 191 13.83 -11.11 -10.85
C ASP A 191 12.78 -12.16 -11.13
N GLU A 192 12.95 -13.38 -10.62
CA GLU A 192 11.95 -14.43 -10.68
C GLU A 192 10.66 -14.04 -9.93
N ILE A 193 10.77 -13.43 -8.74
CA ILE A 193 9.59 -12.91 -8.02
C ILE A 193 8.85 -11.92 -8.89
N ARG A 194 9.55 -10.95 -9.48
CA ARG A 194 8.94 -9.92 -10.32
C ARG A 194 8.24 -10.52 -11.53
N GLU A 195 8.93 -11.35 -12.30
CA GLU A 195 8.39 -11.96 -13.51
C GLU A 195 7.17 -12.83 -13.20
N ARG A 196 7.31 -13.80 -12.29
CA ARG A 196 6.25 -14.77 -11.99
C ARG A 196 5.04 -14.13 -11.29
N SER A 197 5.27 -13.11 -10.46
CA SER A 197 4.16 -12.42 -9.78
C SER A 197 3.34 -11.56 -10.75
N GLU A 198 3.96 -10.92 -11.75
CA GLU A 198 3.23 -10.14 -12.74
C GLU A 198 2.38 -11.03 -13.68
N ASP A 199 2.83 -12.23 -13.99
CA ASP A 199 2.10 -13.21 -14.81
C ASP A 199 0.93 -13.87 -14.05
N SER A 200 0.89 -13.75 -12.72
CA SER A 200 -0.11 -14.40 -11.87
C SER A 200 -1.30 -13.49 -11.56
N PRO A 201 -2.54 -13.98 -11.71
CA PRO A 201 -3.74 -13.21 -11.34
C PRO A 201 -3.83 -12.94 -9.83
N LEU A 202 -3.04 -13.61 -9.00
CA LEU A 202 -2.97 -13.43 -7.54
C LEU A 202 -1.60 -12.94 -7.07
N ARG A 203 -0.68 -12.66 -8.02
CA ARG A 203 0.70 -12.28 -7.69
C ARG A 203 1.44 -13.34 -6.86
N CYS A 204 1.03 -14.59 -6.93
CA CYS A 204 1.71 -15.74 -6.36
C CYS A 204 2.70 -16.30 -7.40
N VAL A 205 3.92 -16.61 -6.99
CA VAL A 205 5.01 -17.05 -7.89
C VAL A 205 4.91 -18.52 -8.32
N ASP A 206 4.00 -19.28 -7.74
CA ASP A 206 3.75 -20.68 -8.05
C ASP A 206 2.38 -20.85 -8.70
N LYS A 207 2.33 -21.53 -9.85
CA LYS A 207 1.10 -21.69 -10.65
C LYS A 207 0.10 -22.65 -10.01
N GLU A 208 0.58 -23.73 -9.37
CA GLU A 208 -0.29 -24.73 -8.73
C GLU A 208 -0.93 -24.15 -7.49
N VAL A 209 -0.13 -23.45 -6.67
CA VAL A 209 -0.63 -22.74 -5.48
C VAL A 209 -1.57 -21.60 -5.88
N THR A 210 -1.28 -20.90 -6.98
CA THR A 210 -2.20 -19.89 -7.54
C THR A 210 -3.57 -20.48 -7.85
N GLN A 211 -3.62 -21.65 -8.46
CA GLN A 211 -4.89 -22.34 -8.79
C GLN A 211 -5.65 -22.73 -7.51
N GLN A 212 -4.96 -23.28 -6.52
CA GLN A 212 -5.55 -23.60 -5.21
C GLN A 212 -6.09 -22.36 -4.49
N MET A 213 -5.39 -21.23 -4.55
CA MET A 213 -5.86 -19.96 -4.00
C MET A 213 -7.13 -19.46 -4.72
N ILE A 214 -7.23 -19.65 -6.05
CA ILE A 214 -8.43 -19.31 -6.83
C ILE A 214 -9.62 -20.14 -6.35
N GLU A 215 -9.46 -21.43 -6.15
CA GLU A 215 -10.50 -22.33 -5.65
C GLU A 215 -10.99 -21.94 -4.24
N GLU A 216 -10.05 -21.57 -3.35
CA GLU A 216 -10.35 -21.05 -2.01
C GLU A 216 -11.16 -19.75 -2.06
N ILE A 217 -10.81 -18.83 -2.99
CA ILE A 217 -11.54 -17.58 -3.21
C ILE A 217 -12.96 -17.86 -3.73
N ASP A 218 -13.13 -18.77 -4.67
CA ASP A 218 -14.44 -19.10 -5.25
C ASP A 218 -15.35 -19.79 -4.23
N GLN A 219 -14.82 -20.69 -3.42
CA GLN A 219 -15.54 -21.27 -2.30
C GLN A 219 -16.00 -20.18 -1.31
N CYS A 220 -15.07 -19.31 -0.89
CA CYS A 220 -15.36 -18.21 0.03
C CYS A 220 -16.44 -17.26 -0.52
N LYS A 221 -16.37 -16.93 -1.81
CA LYS A 221 -17.38 -16.11 -2.51
C LYS A 221 -18.76 -16.76 -2.47
N THR A 222 -18.85 -18.07 -2.71
CA THR A 222 -20.11 -18.83 -2.66
C THR A 222 -20.73 -18.80 -1.26
N GLU A 223 -19.91 -18.79 -0.22
CA GLU A 223 -20.35 -18.69 1.17
C GLU A 223 -20.67 -17.26 1.64
N GLY A 224 -20.47 -16.26 0.77
CA GLY A 224 -20.72 -14.85 1.07
C GLY A 224 -19.72 -14.23 2.05
N ASN A 225 -18.49 -14.75 2.09
CA ASN A 225 -17.41 -14.34 2.97
C ASN A 225 -16.31 -13.55 2.24
N SER A 226 -15.27 -13.15 2.99
CA SER A 226 -14.05 -12.54 2.50
C SER A 226 -12.82 -13.21 3.10
N LEU A 227 -11.67 -13.10 2.40
CA LEU A 227 -10.41 -13.71 2.77
C LEU A 227 -9.33 -12.64 3.00
N GLY A 228 -8.55 -12.86 4.04
CA GLY A 228 -7.25 -12.23 4.23
C GLY A 228 -6.13 -13.08 3.65
N GLY A 229 -4.89 -12.72 3.97
CA GLY A 229 -3.72 -13.48 3.57
C GLY A 229 -2.42 -12.78 3.96
N ILE A 230 -1.33 -13.24 3.38
CA ILE A 230 0.02 -12.75 3.65
C ILE A 230 0.70 -12.45 2.32
N PHE A 231 1.39 -11.32 2.25
CA PHE A 231 2.29 -10.99 1.15
C PHE A 231 3.70 -10.71 1.68
N GLU A 232 4.69 -10.88 0.81
CA GLU A 232 6.09 -10.62 1.08
C GLU A 232 6.60 -9.51 0.15
N ILE A 233 7.46 -8.66 0.70
CA ILE A 233 8.22 -7.65 -0.04
C ILE A 233 9.70 -7.98 0.09
N ARG A 234 10.39 -8.05 -1.04
CA ARG A 234 11.84 -8.20 -1.12
C ARG A 234 12.48 -7.04 -1.88
N THR A 235 13.76 -6.83 -1.62
CA THR A 235 14.58 -5.86 -2.37
C THR A 235 15.83 -6.54 -2.93
N THR A 236 16.52 -5.88 -3.86
CA THR A 236 17.95 -6.15 -4.08
C THR A 236 18.74 -5.89 -2.80
N ALA A 237 19.99 -6.36 -2.74
CA ALA A 237 20.90 -6.04 -1.63
C ALA A 237 20.97 -4.52 -1.42
N LEU A 238 20.83 -4.08 -0.18
CA LEU A 238 20.89 -2.67 0.17
C LEU A 238 22.31 -2.23 0.53
N PRO A 239 22.68 -0.96 0.31
CA PRO A 239 23.91 -0.43 0.86
C PRO A 239 23.91 -0.57 2.38
N ILE A 240 25.02 -0.96 2.99
CA ILE A 240 25.16 -1.08 4.43
C ILE A 240 24.90 0.27 5.11
N GLY A 241 24.16 0.29 6.20
CA GLY A 241 24.02 1.44 7.09
C GLY A 241 22.90 2.43 6.71
N LEU A 242 21.85 1.99 5.99
CA LEU A 242 20.58 2.72 5.95
C LEU A 242 19.86 2.52 7.28
N GLY A 243 19.25 3.58 7.82
CA GLY A 243 18.71 3.59 9.17
C GLY A 243 19.78 3.82 10.23
N SER A 244 19.47 3.61 11.50
CA SER A 244 20.41 3.88 12.59
C SER A 244 20.07 3.10 13.86
N HIS A 245 21.09 2.69 14.61
CA HIS A 245 20.95 2.06 15.92
C HIS A 245 20.89 3.08 17.08
N VAL A 246 21.24 4.34 16.80
CA VAL A 246 21.48 5.34 17.85
C VAL A 246 20.21 5.81 18.56
N GLN A 247 19.03 5.65 17.92
CA GLN A 247 17.75 6.00 18.53
C GLN A 247 16.63 5.11 17.94
N TRP A 248 15.62 4.80 18.75
CA TRP A 248 14.56 3.83 18.42
C TRP A 248 13.74 4.23 17.18
N ASP A 249 13.42 5.51 16.99
CA ASP A 249 12.64 6.05 15.88
C ASP A 249 13.44 6.19 14.56
N ARG A 250 14.75 5.93 14.61
CA ARG A 250 15.66 5.94 13.46
C ARG A 250 15.99 4.52 12.96
N LYS A 251 15.54 3.50 13.67
CA LYS A 251 15.72 2.11 13.26
C LYS A 251 14.96 1.82 11.98
N LEU A 252 15.62 1.18 11.00
CA LEU A 252 15.05 0.87 9.70
C LEU A 252 13.88 -0.12 9.80
N ASP A 253 14.01 -1.17 10.62
CA ASP A 253 12.96 -2.14 10.89
C ASP A 253 11.71 -1.49 11.49
N ALA A 254 11.86 -0.59 12.47
CA ALA A 254 10.75 0.15 13.07
C ALA A 254 10.02 1.03 12.04
N ARG A 255 10.76 1.73 11.19
CA ARG A 255 10.20 2.61 10.15
C ARG A 255 9.47 1.84 9.06
N LEU A 256 10.06 0.75 8.56
CA LEU A 256 9.45 -0.12 7.54
C LEU A 256 8.21 -0.84 8.08
N THR A 257 8.28 -1.32 9.33
CA THR A 257 7.12 -1.94 9.99
C THR A 257 5.98 -0.95 10.17
N ALA A 258 6.26 0.30 10.60
CA ALA A 258 5.27 1.34 10.71
C ALA A 258 4.63 1.69 9.35
N ALA A 259 5.43 1.75 8.27
CA ALA A 259 4.95 2.00 6.92
C ALA A 259 3.98 0.89 6.46
N LEU A 260 4.36 -0.39 6.59
CA LEU A 260 3.52 -1.53 6.24
C LEU A 260 2.26 -1.62 7.13
N MET A 261 2.40 -1.42 8.46
CA MET A 261 1.27 -1.47 9.40
C MET A 261 0.26 -0.34 9.14
N SER A 262 0.68 0.76 8.50
CA SER A 262 -0.19 1.88 8.14
C SER A 262 -1.14 1.58 6.96
N ILE A 263 -0.94 0.48 6.23
CA ILE A 263 -1.83 0.05 5.15
C ILE A 263 -3.13 -0.48 5.76
N GLN A 264 -4.26 -0.13 5.15
CA GLN A 264 -5.56 -0.60 5.60
C GLN A 264 -5.61 -2.13 5.71
N ALA A 265 -6.22 -2.62 6.78
CA ALA A 265 -6.40 -4.03 7.10
C ALA A 265 -5.14 -4.82 7.45
N ILE A 266 -3.94 -4.25 7.45
CA ILE A 266 -2.74 -4.93 7.94
C ILE A 266 -2.84 -5.08 9.46
N LYS A 267 -2.49 -6.29 9.98
CA LYS A 267 -2.58 -6.70 11.37
C LYS A 267 -1.30 -7.30 11.95
N GLY A 268 -0.37 -7.63 11.10
CA GLY A 268 0.95 -8.15 11.50
C GLY A 268 2.00 -7.82 10.45
N VAL A 269 3.23 -7.60 10.90
CA VAL A 269 4.40 -7.41 10.05
C VAL A 269 5.56 -8.21 10.64
N GLU A 270 6.32 -8.89 9.79
CA GLU A 270 7.53 -9.64 10.14
C GLU A 270 8.72 -9.12 9.33
N VAL A 271 9.90 -9.19 9.93
CA VAL A 271 11.20 -8.89 9.30
C VAL A 271 12.05 -10.18 9.36
N GLY A 272 12.58 -10.61 8.23
CA GLY A 272 13.36 -11.85 8.13
C GLY A 272 12.56 -13.06 8.61
N LEU A 273 13.11 -13.84 9.53
CA LEU A 273 12.41 -14.99 10.14
C LEU A 273 11.14 -14.61 10.91
N GLY A 274 11.03 -13.34 11.36
CA GLY A 274 9.86 -12.90 12.11
C GLY A 274 9.62 -13.74 13.36
N PHE A 275 8.38 -14.22 13.58
CA PHE A 275 8.01 -15.03 14.73
C PHE A 275 8.72 -16.39 14.79
N GLU A 276 9.23 -16.92 13.69
CA GLU A 276 10.01 -18.16 13.68
C GLU A 276 11.34 -18.03 14.44
N ALA A 277 11.93 -16.82 14.50
CA ALA A 277 13.14 -16.58 15.28
C ALA A 277 12.96 -16.90 16.77
N GLY A 278 11.77 -16.62 17.32
CA GLY A 278 11.44 -16.91 18.72
C GLY A 278 11.32 -18.40 19.06
N LYS A 279 11.29 -19.29 18.05
CA LYS A 279 11.19 -20.76 18.23
C LYS A 279 12.52 -21.47 18.07
N ARG A 280 13.57 -20.77 17.65
CA ARG A 280 14.88 -21.34 17.31
C ARG A 280 15.95 -20.95 18.32
N TRP A 281 16.96 -21.76 18.44
CA TRP A 281 18.15 -21.41 19.22
C TRP A 281 18.95 -20.33 18.51
N GLY A 282 19.62 -19.45 19.25
CA GLY A 282 20.35 -18.31 18.70
C GLY A 282 21.36 -18.70 17.60
N SER A 283 22.07 -19.83 17.77
CA SER A 283 23.00 -20.38 16.76
C SER A 283 22.33 -20.83 15.45
N LYS A 284 20.98 -20.83 15.38
CA LYS A 284 20.19 -21.16 14.19
C LYS A 284 19.41 -19.96 13.67
N VAL A 285 19.60 -18.79 14.30
CA VAL A 285 18.94 -17.54 13.94
C VAL A 285 19.95 -16.53 13.42
N HIS A 286 21.08 -16.34 14.14
CA HIS A 286 22.03 -15.29 13.78
C HIS A 286 22.82 -15.68 12.53
N ASP A 287 22.88 -14.73 11.58
CA ASP A 287 23.59 -14.86 10.32
C ASP A 287 25.10 -14.69 10.56
N GLU A 288 25.90 -15.74 10.29
CA GLU A 288 27.33 -15.71 10.46
C GLU A 288 27.99 -14.77 9.44
N ILE A 289 29.00 -14.01 9.89
CA ILE A 289 29.71 -13.04 9.08
C ILE A 289 31.02 -13.63 8.56
N PHE A 290 31.23 -13.53 7.26
CA PHE A 290 32.43 -13.99 6.55
C PHE A 290 33.07 -12.84 5.78
N TYR A 291 34.35 -13.03 5.40
CA TYR A 291 35.08 -12.11 4.57
C TYR A 291 35.88 -12.86 3.49
N GLU A 292 35.72 -12.39 2.27
CA GLU A 292 36.59 -12.74 1.13
C GLU A 292 37.13 -11.42 0.56
N ASP A 293 36.59 -10.94 -0.55
CA ASP A 293 36.86 -9.59 -1.05
C ASP A 293 35.95 -8.52 -0.41
N ARG A 294 34.92 -8.97 0.29
CA ARG A 294 33.95 -8.14 1.02
C ARG A 294 33.37 -8.94 2.18
N PHE A 295 32.75 -8.25 3.13
CA PHE A 295 31.92 -8.89 4.14
C PHE A 295 30.63 -9.44 3.52
N TYR A 296 30.26 -10.67 3.85
CA TYR A 296 29.04 -11.32 3.39
C TYR A 296 28.48 -12.27 4.45
N ARG A 297 27.24 -12.73 4.24
CA ARG A 297 26.56 -13.70 5.07
C ARG A 297 26.12 -14.89 4.22
N LYS A 298 26.07 -16.10 4.82
CA LYS A 298 25.59 -17.31 4.14
C LYS A 298 24.09 -17.56 4.33
N SER A 299 23.45 -16.80 5.20
CA SER A 299 22.02 -16.82 5.45
C SER A 299 21.52 -15.37 5.61
N ASN A 300 20.20 -15.18 5.51
CA ASN A 300 19.57 -13.87 5.68
C ASN A 300 18.35 -13.97 6.61
N ASN A 301 18.54 -14.61 7.75
CA ASN A 301 17.52 -14.77 8.78
C ASN A 301 17.05 -13.44 9.37
N ALA A 302 17.97 -12.47 9.44
CA ALA A 302 17.69 -11.09 9.89
C ALA A 302 16.87 -10.29 8.87
N GLY A 303 16.70 -10.79 7.64
CA GLY A 303 15.95 -10.10 6.58
C GLY A 303 16.57 -8.78 6.16
N GLY A 304 17.91 -8.69 6.10
CA GLY A 304 18.65 -7.53 5.64
C GLY A 304 18.85 -6.43 6.68
N ILE A 305 18.40 -6.61 7.94
CA ILE A 305 18.46 -5.58 8.99
C ILE A 305 19.07 -6.13 10.26
N GLU A 306 20.13 -5.51 10.75
CA GLU A 306 20.73 -5.79 12.05
C GLU A 306 20.90 -4.50 12.85
N GLY A 307 20.48 -4.51 14.11
CA GLY A 307 20.56 -3.36 14.98
C GLY A 307 19.81 -2.12 14.48
N GLY A 308 18.81 -2.29 13.59
CA GLY A 308 18.05 -1.19 12.99
C GLY A 308 18.73 -0.53 11.79
N MET A 309 19.73 -1.19 11.19
CA MET A 309 20.44 -0.75 9.99
C MET A 309 20.46 -1.84 8.93
N SER A 310 20.45 -1.43 7.65
CA SER A 310 20.71 -2.37 6.56
C SER A 310 22.13 -2.96 6.67
N ASN A 311 22.26 -4.26 6.46
CA ASN A 311 23.49 -5.01 6.68
C ASN A 311 24.20 -5.45 5.39
N GLY A 312 23.72 -5.05 4.23
CA GLY A 312 24.28 -5.42 2.93
C GLY A 312 23.51 -6.53 2.21
N GLU A 313 22.58 -7.20 2.88
CA GLU A 313 21.74 -8.25 2.32
C GLU A 313 20.38 -7.68 1.83
N PRO A 314 19.63 -8.45 1.01
CA PRO A 314 18.27 -8.08 0.61
C PRO A 314 17.33 -7.94 1.80
N LEU A 315 16.42 -6.97 1.74
CA LEU A 315 15.30 -6.93 2.69
C LEU A 315 14.31 -8.06 2.43
N VAL A 316 13.78 -8.61 3.52
CA VAL A 316 12.66 -9.56 3.51
C VAL A 316 11.64 -9.13 4.56
N LEU A 317 10.48 -8.67 4.10
CA LEU A 317 9.39 -8.18 4.95
C LEU A 317 8.10 -8.93 4.60
N ARG A 318 7.31 -9.34 5.61
CA ARG A 318 5.99 -9.95 5.40
C ARG A 318 4.93 -9.16 6.12
N ALA A 319 3.74 -9.12 5.53
CA ALA A 319 2.60 -8.45 6.14
C ALA A 319 1.34 -9.32 6.03
N ALA A 320 0.62 -9.42 7.16
CA ALA A 320 -0.63 -10.15 7.26
C ALA A 320 -1.81 -9.16 7.16
N MET A 321 -2.67 -9.39 6.19
CA MET A 321 -3.90 -8.64 5.94
C MET A 321 -5.10 -9.42 6.45
N LYS A 322 -5.92 -8.79 7.30
CA LYS A 322 -7.22 -9.38 7.70
C LYS A 322 -8.21 -9.38 6.54
N PRO A 323 -9.27 -10.23 6.60
CA PRO A 323 -10.37 -10.19 5.63
C PRO A 323 -11.02 -8.81 5.54
N ILE A 324 -11.56 -8.49 4.37
CA ILE A 324 -12.31 -7.24 4.13
C ILE A 324 -13.59 -7.27 4.98
N PRO A 325 -13.95 -6.15 5.65
CA PRO A 325 -15.06 -6.11 6.59
C PRO A 325 -16.44 -6.13 5.94
N THR A 326 -16.54 -5.94 4.63
CA THR A 326 -17.81 -5.96 3.90
C THR A 326 -18.10 -7.38 3.41
N LEU A 327 -19.17 -8.00 3.91
CA LEU A 327 -19.52 -9.38 3.63
C LEU A 327 -20.90 -9.47 2.96
N TYR A 328 -21.09 -10.42 2.05
CA TYR A 328 -22.43 -10.78 1.54
C TYR A 328 -23.26 -11.51 2.59
N LYS A 329 -22.62 -12.14 3.60
CA LYS A 329 -23.25 -12.68 4.80
C LYS A 329 -23.08 -11.67 5.94
N PRO A 330 -24.02 -10.73 6.13
CA PRO A 330 -23.81 -9.57 6.98
C PRO A 330 -23.74 -9.96 8.46
N LEU A 331 -22.78 -9.35 9.16
CA LEU A 331 -22.64 -9.46 10.61
C LEU A 331 -23.66 -8.56 11.33
N SER A 332 -23.90 -8.81 12.60
CA SER A 332 -24.73 -7.94 13.43
C SER A 332 -24.04 -6.60 13.69
N SER A 333 -24.81 -5.53 13.63
CA SER A 333 -24.42 -4.16 13.89
C SER A 333 -25.58 -3.42 14.56
N ILE A 334 -25.44 -2.13 14.80
CA ILE A 334 -26.47 -1.26 15.35
C ILE A 334 -26.67 -0.05 14.44
N ASP A 335 -27.85 0.54 14.49
CA ASP A 335 -28.10 1.88 13.97
C ASP A 335 -27.71 2.92 15.01
N LEU A 336 -26.85 3.90 14.64
CA LEU A 336 -26.34 4.90 15.60
C LEU A 336 -27.41 5.88 16.08
N GLU A 337 -28.48 6.08 15.34
CA GLU A 337 -29.59 6.96 15.72
C GLU A 337 -30.61 6.24 16.59
N SER A 338 -31.19 5.14 16.09
CA SER A 338 -32.23 4.41 16.82
C SER A 338 -31.69 3.53 17.94
N LYS A 339 -30.41 3.14 17.92
CA LYS A 339 -29.77 2.16 18.80
C LYS A 339 -30.29 0.74 18.66
N GLU A 340 -31.08 0.47 17.63
CA GLU A 340 -31.63 -0.85 17.36
C GLU A 340 -30.59 -1.75 16.67
N GLU A 341 -30.69 -3.06 16.92
CA GLU A 341 -29.87 -4.06 16.23
C GLU A 341 -30.18 -4.08 14.74
N PHE A 342 -29.15 -4.21 13.95
CA PHE A 342 -29.23 -4.24 12.50
C PHE A 342 -28.22 -5.22 11.91
N LYS A 343 -28.50 -5.71 10.71
CA LYS A 343 -27.51 -6.46 9.91
C LYS A 343 -26.70 -5.48 9.07
N ALA A 344 -25.38 -5.54 9.17
CA ALA A 344 -24.48 -4.65 8.42
C ALA A 344 -24.82 -4.62 6.93
N SER A 345 -24.60 -3.48 6.27
CA SER A 345 -24.91 -3.30 4.86
C SER A 345 -24.15 -4.30 3.98
N VAL A 346 -24.86 -4.95 3.07
CA VAL A 346 -24.28 -5.77 2.03
C VAL A 346 -23.92 -4.86 0.87
N GLU A 347 -22.63 -4.64 0.65
CA GLU A 347 -22.11 -3.87 -0.48
C GLU A 347 -21.37 -4.83 -1.44
N ARG A 348 -21.34 -4.48 -2.72
CA ARG A 348 -20.49 -5.19 -3.69
C ARG A 348 -19.04 -4.91 -3.34
N SER A 349 -18.36 -5.91 -2.80
CA SER A 349 -16.95 -5.81 -2.39
C SER A 349 -16.09 -6.89 -3.01
N ASP A 350 -14.79 -6.70 -2.88
CA ASP A 350 -13.80 -7.73 -3.19
C ASP A 350 -13.97 -8.91 -2.23
N VAL A 351 -13.64 -10.13 -2.68
CA VAL A 351 -13.51 -11.29 -1.80
C VAL A 351 -12.17 -11.25 -1.07
N THR A 352 -11.13 -10.82 -1.76
CA THR A 352 -9.81 -10.57 -1.19
C THR A 352 -9.15 -9.35 -1.84
N ALA A 353 -8.30 -8.65 -1.09
CA ALA A 353 -7.49 -7.55 -1.59
C ALA A 353 -5.98 -7.78 -1.39
N VAL A 354 -5.56 -8.99 -1.03
CA VAL A 354 -4.16 -9.33 -0.75
C VAL A 354 -3.24 -9.04 -1.94
N PRO A 355 -3.61 -9.36 -3.21
CA PRO A 355 -2.78 -9.02 -4.37
C PRO A 355 -2.56 -7.50 -4.51
N ALA A 356 -3.61 -6.70 -4.36
CA ALA A 356 -3.49 -5.25 -4.38
C ALA A 356 -2.65 -4.72 -3.21
N ALA A 357 -2.80 -5.30 -2.02
CA ALA A 357 -2.03 -4.93 -0.84
C ALA A 357 -0.52 -5.19 -1.01
N SER A 358 -0.11 -6.22 -1.77
CA SER A 358 1.31 -6.44 -2.08
C SER A 358 1.91 -5.29 -2.89
N VAL A 359 1.16 -4.74 -3.87
CA VAL A 359 1.60 -3.57 -4.65
C VAL A 359 1.68 -2.31 -3.78
N VAL A 360 0.72 -2.12 -2.87
CA VAL A 360 0.79 -1.03 -1.89
C VAL A 360 1.98 -1.22 -0.94
N GLY A 361 2.28 -2.46 -0.55
CA GLY A 361 3.45 -2.83 0.25
C GLY A 361 4.77 -2.44 -0.42
N GLU A 362 4.94 -2.79 -1.72
CA GLU A 362 6.09 -2.33 -2.51
C GLU A 362 6.24 -0.79 -2.44
N ALA A 363 5.13 -0.08 -2.62
CA ALA A 363 5.13 1.38 -2.67
C ALA A 363 5.56 2.00 -1.33
N VAL A 364 4.99 1.57 -0.20
CA VAL A 364 5.31 2.15 1.10
C VAL A 364 6.71 1.79 1.57
N VAL A 365 7.20 0.59 1.23
CA VAL A 365 8.60 0.18 1.49
C VAL A 365 9.55 1.04 0.67
N ALA A 366 9.28 1.24 -0.63
CA ALA A 366 10.10 2.09 -1.48
C ALA A 366 10.13 3.55 -1.00
N ILE A 367 8.99 4.10 -0.55
CA ILE A 367 8.93 5.44 0.02
C ILE A 367 9.83 5.56 1.26
N GLU A 368 9.77 4.58 2.17
CA GLU A 368 10.55 4.63 3.40
C GLU A 368 12.04 4.41 3.13
N LEU A 369 12.40 3.51 2.20
CA LEU A 369 13.78 3.36 1.75
C LEU A 369 14.32 4.62 1.09
N ALA A 370 13.55 5.30 0.24
CA ALA A 370 13.95 6.56 -0.36
C ALA A 370 14.20 7.65 0.70
N LYS A 371 13.38 7.72 1.75
CA LYS A 371 13.59 8.64 2.88
C LYS A 371 14.92 8.39 3.58
N VAL A 372 15.19 7.15 4.00
CA VAL A 372 16.42 6.82 4.73
C VAL A 372 17.66 6.95 3.83
N PHE A 373 17.51 6.70 2.53
CA PHE A 373 18.58 6.90 1.55
C PHE A 373 18.94 8.38 1.44
N LEU A 374 17.95 9.25 1.30
CA LEU A 374 18.13 10.71 1.25
C LEU A 374 18.66 11.28 2.58
N GLU A 375 18.25 10.73 3.72
CA GLU A 375 18.78 11.10 5.03
C GLU A 375 20.27 10.77 5.16
N LYS A 376 20.72 9.66 4.57
CA LYS A 376 22.11 9.22 4.65
C LYS A 376 23.00 9.92 3.64
N PHE A 377 22.57 10.02 2.39
CA PHE A 377 23.45 10.50 1.31
C PHE A 377 23.24 11.98 0.97
N GLY A 378 22.04 12.54 1.28
CA GLY A 378 21.76 13.96 1.09
C GLY A 378 21.90 14.43 -0.36
N GLY A 379 21.67 15.71 -0.58
CA GLY A 379 21.83 16.37 -1.89
C GLY A 379 20.50 16.84 -2.49
N ASP A 380 20.59 17.91 -3.29
CA ASP A 380 19.45 18.54 -3.95
C ASP A 380 19.25 18.07 -5.40
N SER A 381 20.23 17.36 -5.96
CA SER A 381 20.17 16.77 -7.30
C SER A 381 20.61 15.31 -7.33
N ILE A 382 20.17 14.56 -8.35
CA ILE A 382 20.54 13.15 -8.54
C ILE A 382 22.05 13.00 -8.67
N GLU A 383 22.71 13.93 -9.34
CA GLU A 383 24.16 13.92 -9.58
C GLU A 383 24.94 14.07 -8.27
N GLU A 384 24.52 14.98 -7.41
CA GLU A 384 25.14 15.19 -6.10
C GLU A 384 24.96 13.95 -5.20
N ILE A 385 23.74 13.41 -5.11
CA ILE A 385 23.46 12.20 -4.32
C ILE A 385 24.30 11.03 -4.83
N ARG A 386 24.45 10.87 -6.15
CA ARG A 386 25.27 9.82 -6.76
C ARG A 386 26.71 9.93 -6.30
N THR A 387 27.28 11.12 -6.32
CA THR A 387 28.65 11.38 -5.84
C THR A 387 28.82 10.97 -4.38
N ASN A 388 27.89 11.38 -3.51
CA ASN A 388 27.91 11.04 -2.09
C ASN A 388 27.79 9.52 -1.88
N TYR A 389 26.91 8.85 -2.61
CA TYR A 389 26.69 7.42 -2.56
C TYR A 389 27.93 6.63 -3.01
N GLU A 390 28.53 6.96 -4.16
CA GLU A 390 29.71 6.30 -4.73
C GLU A 390 30.93 6.47 -3.81
N ASN A 391 31.15 7.65 -3.26
CA ASN A 391 32.21 7.91 -2.27
C ASN A 391 32.03 7.06 -1.00
N TYR A 392 30.80 6.92 -0.53
CA TYR A 392 30.52 6.06 0.62
C TYR A 392 30.79 4.59 0.32
N LEU A 393 30.37 4.10 -0.84
CA LEU A 393 30.64 2.71 -1.24
C LEU A 393 32.15 2.44 -1.37
N ALA A 394 32.92 3.38 -1.92
CA ALA A 394 34.38 3.27 -1.98
C ALA A 394 34.98 3.16 -0.57
N MET A 395 34.59 4.04 0.34
CA MET A 395 35.05 4.02 1.74
C MET A 395 34.72 2.68 2.46
N VAL A 396 33.54 2.09 2.20
CA VAL A 396 33.15 0.81 2.79
C VAL A 396 33.97 -0.36 2.24
N ARG A 397 34.33 -0.31 0.94
CA ARG A 397 35.15 -1.35 0.30
C ARG A 397 36.61 -1.34 0.76
N GLU A 398 37.14 -0.18 1.15
CA GLU A 398 38.51 -0.03 1.63
C GLU A 398 38.75 -0.55 3.07
N ARG A 399 37.67 -0.91 3.77
CA ARG A 399 37.71 -1.49 5.13
C ARG A 399 37.67 -3.01 5.12
#